data_c50fc94fc211af96bab38d0b96bb40c1
#
_entry.id   c50fc94fc211af96bab38d0b96bb40c1
#
_cell.length_a   1.000
_cell.length_b   1.000
_cell.length_c   1.000
_cell.angle_alpha   90.00
_cell.angle_beta   90.00
_cell.angle_gamma   90.00
#
_symmetry.space_group_name_H-M   'P 1'
#
loop_
_entity.id
_entity.type
_entity.pdbx_description
1 polymer ?
#
loop_
_entity_poly.entity_id
_entity_poly.type
_entity_poly.pdbx_seq_one_letter_code
_entity_poly.pdbx_strand_id
1 'polypeptide(L)'
;MKKEVMILTGAGQIGMAIARRMGYGKKIVVGDLNPESTEAVCRILNEAGFDAVPVEMNLSSRESILNLIAVARKHGEISMLVNTAGVSPSQASIETILKVDLYGTAVLLEEVGKVIKENGVGVTISSQSGHRMPALTIEEDMLLATTPAEELLSLDMLQPDSIKDTLHAYQMAKRCNVKRVMAEAVKWGERGARINSISPGIIVTPLRSEERRVGK
;
A
#
# COMPACT_ATOMS: atom_id res chain seq x y z
N MET A 1 -2.18 -24.44 -16.59
CA MET A 1 -1.88 -23.77 -15.31
C MET A 1 -2.67 -22.46 -15.25
N LYS A 2 -3.27 -22.14 -14.11
CA LYS A 2 -3.89 -20.82 -13.92
C LYS A 2 -2.81 -19.74 -13.99
N LYS A 3 -3.13 -18.62 -14.65
CA LYS A 3 -2.20 -17.50 -14.76
C LYS A 3 -1.93 -16.88 -13.38
N GLU A 4 -0.70 -16.51 -13.10
CA GLU A 4 -0.37 -15.77 -11.88
C GLU A 4 -0.73 -14.30 -12.02
N VAL A 5 -1.23 -13.72 -10.93
CA VAL A 5 -1.65 -12.32 -10.88
C VAL A 5 -0.80 -11.55 -9.90
N MET A 6 -0.34 -10.39 -10.34
CA MET A 6 0.26 -9.34 -9.52
C MET A 6 -0.76 -8.23 -9.29
N ILE A 7 -1.08 -7.94 -8.05
CA ILE A 7 -1.79 -6.72 -7.69
C ILE A 7 -0.74 -5.63 -7.44
N LEU A 8 -0.85 -4.53 -8.18
CA LEU A 8 -0.07 -3.32 -8.00
C LEU A 8 -1.01 -2.20 -7.56
N THR A 9 -0.87 -1.67 -6.36
CA THR A 9 -1.58 -0.47 -5.92
C THR A 9 -0.67 0.75 -5.99
N GLY A 10 -1.20 1.83 -6.55
CA GLY A 10 -0.43 3.05 -6.83
C GLY A 10 0.19 3.06 -8.23
N ALA A 11 -0.38 3.88 -9.12
CA ALA A 11 0.08 4.09 -10.49
C ALA A 11 1.28 5.05 -10.58
N GLY A 12 2.15 5.06 -9.57
CA GLY A 12 3.33 5.91 -9.49
C GLY A 12 4.60 5.26 -10.05
N GLN A 13 5.70 6.02 -10.05
CA GLN A 13 6.99 5.56 -10.60
C GLN A 13 7.61 4.41 -9.83
N ILE A 14 7.42 4.34 -8.50
CA ILE A 14 7.93 3.23 -7.68
C ILE A 14 7.22 1.94 -8.11
N GLY A 15 5.90 1.96 -8.19
CA GLY A 15 5.08 0.83 -8.64
C GLY A 15 5.47 0.38 -10.06
N MET A 16 5.59 1.31 -10.98
CA MET A 16 6.05 1.06 -12.35
C MET A 16 7.42 0.38 -12.39
N ALA A 17 8.39 0.87 -11.61
CA ALA A 17 9.73 0.31 -11.58
C ALA A 17 9.74 -1.13 -11.04
N ILE A 18 8.90 -1.45 -10.07
CA ILE A 18 8.75 -2.80 -9.52
C ILE A 18 8.03 -3.69 -10.52
N ALA A 19 6.92 -3.21 -11.11
CA ALA A 19 6.15 -3.97 -12.10
C ALA A 19 7.01 -4.42 -13.28
N ARG A 20 7.87 -3.54 -13.79
CA ARG A 20 8.81 -3.87 -14.88
C ARG A 20 9.83 -4.95 -14.54
N ARG A 21 10.17 -5.12 -13.25
CA ARG A 21 11.13 -6.13 -12.80
C ARG A 21 10.48 -7.45 -12.43
N MET A 22 9.29 -7.38 -11.84
CA MET A 22 8.65 -8.55 -11.21
C MET A 22 7.41 -9.05 -11.93
N GLY A 23 6.87 -8.25 -12.87
CA GLY A 23 5.60 -8.53 -13.53
C GLY A 23 5.68 -9.45 -14.74
N TYR A 24 6.89 -9.82 -15.18
CA TYR A 24 7.05 -10.70 -16.35
C TYR A 24 6.33 -12.05 -16.15
N GLY A 25 5.55 -12.47 -17.15
CA GLY A 25 4.79 -13.72 -17.09
C GLY A 25 3.53 -13.69 -16.22
N LYS A 26 3.22 -12.54 -15.59
CA LYS A 26 2.03 -12.35 -14.76
C LYS A 26 1.00 -11.46 -15.43
N LYS A 27 -0.26 -11.60 -15.01
CA LYS A 27 -1.26 -10.57 -15.22
C LYS A 27 -1.07 -9.50 -14.15
N ILE A 28 -0.88 -8.25 -14.55
CA ILE A 28 -0.72 -7.13 -13.63
C ILE A 28 -2.06 -6.39 -13.53
N VAL A 29 -2.65 -6.37 -12.35
CA VAL A 29 -3.86 -5.60 -12.05
C VAL A 29 -3.42 -4.34 -11.31
N VAL A 30 -3.52 -3.19 -11.98
CA VAL A 30 -3.08 -1.89 -11.46
C VAL A 30 -4.26 -1.15 -10.87
N GLY A 31 -4.21 -0.89 -9.57
CA GLY A 31 -5.23 -0.13 -8.83
C GLY A 31 -4.74 1.24 -8.39
N ASP A 32 -5.46 2.29 -8.71
CA ASP A 32 -5.22 3.67 -8.25
C ASP A 32 -6.53 4.44 -8.20
N LEU A 33 -6.57 5.52 -7.41
CA LEU A 33 -7.73 6.41 -7.32
C LEU A 33 -7.96 7.19 -8.62
N ASN A 34 -6.89 7.46 -9.39
CA ASN A 34 -6.97 8.21 -10.64
C ASN A 34 -7.00 7.25 -11.85
N PRO A 35 -8.15 7.12 -12.54
CA PRO A 35 -8.29 6.23 -13.69
C PRO A 35 -7.33 6.56 -14.83
N GLU A 36 -7.10 7.85 -15.11
CA GLU A 36 -6.20 8.28 -16.21
C GLU A 36 -4.76 7.84 -15.95
N SER A 37 -4.29 7.97 -14.70
CA SER A 37 -2.97 7.49 -14.29
C SER A 37 -2.85 5.98 -14.40
N THR A 38 -3.89 5.25 -14.02
CA THR A 38 -3.93 3.78 -14.09
C THR A 38 -3.89 3.29 -15.54
N GLU A 39 -4.68 3.92 -16.41
CA GLU A 39 -4.70 3.61 -17.84
C GLU A 39 -3.35 3.93 -18.51
N ALA A 40 -2.76 5.09 -18.17
CA ALA A 40 -1.44 5.46 -18.70
C ALA A 40 -0.36 4.45 -18.31
N VAL A 41 -0.33 4.03 -17.04
CA VAL A 41 0.62 3.01 -16.57
C VAL A 41 0.39 1.68 -17.26
N CYS A 42 -0.87 1.23 -17.40
CA CYS A 42 -1.18 -0.01 -18.08
C CYS A 42 -0.79 0.04 -19.56
N ARG A 43 -1.03 1.16 -20.26
CA ARG A 43 -0.59 1.34 -21.63
C ARG A 43 0.93 1.19 -21.77
N ILE A 44 1.71 1.90 -20.94
CA ILE A 44 3.18 1.84 -20.96
C ILE A 44 3.68 0.40 -20.66
N LEU A 45 3.04 -0.31 -19.74
CA LEU A 45 3.41 -1.69 -19.45
C LEU A 45 3.07 -2.62 -20.61
N ASN A 46 1.88 -2.48 -21.22
CA ASN A 46 1.46 -3.31 -22.36
C ASN A 46 2.33 -3.07 -23.60
N GLU A 47 2.71 -1.81 -23.92
CA GLU A 47 3.65 -1.47 -24.98
C GLU A 47 5.04 -2.08 -24.73
N ALA A 48 5.43 -2.27 -23.47
CA ALA A 48 6.67 -2.96 -23.08
C ALA A 48 6.55 -4.50 -23.00
N GLY A 49 5.43 -5.08 -23.46
CA GLY A 49 5.22 -6.52 -23.55
C GLY A 49 4.70 -7.18 -22.27
N PHE A 50 4.27 -6.40 -21.27
CA PHE A 50 3.56 -6.93 -20.11
C PHE A 50 2.06 -7.10 -20.40
N ASP A 51 1.35 -7.73 -19.47
CA ASP A 51 -0.10 -7.93 -19.57
C ASP A 51 -0.77 -7.22 -18.37
N ALA A 52 -1.08 -5.93 -18.54
CA ALA A 52 -1.60 -5.06 -17.50
C ALA A 52 -3.05 -4.61 -17.77
N VAL A 53 -3.85 -4.50 -16.71
CA VAL A 53 -5.22 -3.95 -16.75
C VAL A 53 -5.42 -2.94 -15.63
N PRO A 54 -6.14 -1.82 -15.92
CA PRO A 54 -6.44 -0.80 -14.95
C PRO A 54 -7.68 -1.17 -14.11
N VAL A 55 -7.69 -0.74 -12.84
CA VAL A 55 -8.86 -0.77 -11.96
C VAL A 55 -8.88 0.52 -11.16
N GLU A 56 -9.99 1.26 -11.18
CA GLU A 56 -10.18 2.35 -10.25
C GLU A 56 -10.28 1.80 -8.83
N MET A 57 -9.44 2.30 -7.92
CA MET A 57 -9.34 1.78 -6.56
C MET A 57 -9.08 2.90 -5.57
N ASN A 58 -10.04 3.11 -4.67
CA ASN A 58 -9.87 3.98 -3.51
C ASN A 58 -9.34 3.16 -2.32
N LEU A 59 -8.07 3.38 -1.95
CA LEU A 59 -7.44 2.65 -0.86
C LEU A 59 -8.10 2.93 0.50
N SER A 60 -8.80 4.06 0.69
CA SER A 60 -9.54 4.34 1.92
C SER A 60 -10.89 3.61 2.02
N SER A 61 -11.26 2.78 1.04
CA SER A 61 -12.52 2.04 1.00
C SER A 61 -12.28 0.52 0.95
N ARG A 62 -12.72 -0.20 1.98
CA ARG A 62 -12.67 -1.67 2.00
C ARG A 62 -13.40 -2.27 0.80
N GLU A 63 -14.56 -1.73 0.45
CA GLU A 63 -15.34 -2.20 -0.70
C GLU A 63 -14.54 -2.08 -2.01
N SER A 64 -13.86 -0.95 -2.21
CA SER A 64 -13.03 -0.72 -3.38
C SER A 64 -11.82 -1.67 -3.43
N ILE A 65 -11.21 -1.95 -2.28
CA ILE A 65 -10.13 -2.95 -2.15
C ILE A 65 -10.65 -4.35 -2.50
N LEU A 66 -11.82 -4.74 -1.99
CA LEU A 66 -12.44 -6.02 -2.30
C LEU A 66 -12.79 -6.16 -3.78
N ASN A 67 -13.23 -5.08 -4.42
CA ASN A 67 -13.47 -5.04 -5.88
C ASN A 67 -12.15 -5.27 -6.65
N LEU A 68 -11.06 -4.59 -6.29
CA LEU A 68 -9.73 -4.82 -6.89
C LEU A 68 -9.32 -6.29 -6.79
N ILE A 69 -9.48 -6.90 -5.61
CA ILE A 69 -9.17 -8.32 -5.37
C ILE A 69 -10.07 -9.23 -6.22
N ALA A 70 -11.37 -8.91 -6.31
CA ALA A 70 -12.31 -9.68 -7.11
C ALA A 70 -11.97 -9.63 -8.62
N VAL A 71 -11.57 -8.46 -9.13
CA VAL A 71 -11.07 -8.32 -10.50
C VAL A 71 -9.79 -9.15 -10.70
N ALA A 72 -8.83 -9.05 -9.78
CA ALA A 72 -7.60 -9.83 -9.85
C ALA A 72 -7.87 -11.34 -9.92
N ARG A 73 -8.77 -11.86 -9.10
CA ARG A 73 -9.15 -13.27 -9.07
C ARG A 73 -9.82 -13.78 -10.35
N LYS A 74 -10.47 -12.90 -11.12
CA LYS A 74 -11.01 -13.26 -12.45
C LYS A 74 -9.90 -13.61 -13.45
N HIS A 75 -8.72 -13.04 -13.27
CA HIS A 75 -7.57 -13.26 -14.16
C HIS A 75 -6.69 -14.45 -13.74
N GLY A 76 -6.77 -14.90 -12.49
CA GLY A 76 -5.96 -16.03 -12.02
C GLY A 76 -5.75 -16.06 -10.52
N GLU A 77 -4.67 -16.69 -10.09
CA GLU A 77 -4.29 -16.79 -8.68
C GLU A 77 -3.38 -15.61 -8.28
N ILE A 78 -3.75 -14.91 -7.21
CA ILE A 78 -2.95 -13.79 -6.72
C ILE A 78 -1.65 -14.34 -6.12
N SER A 79 -0.53 -14.12 -6.81
CA SER A 79 0.80 -14.56 -6.40
C SER A 79 1.66 -13.44 -5.85
N MET A 80 1.27 -12.17 -6.13
CA MET A 80 2.08 -11.03 -5.71
C MET A 80 1.21 -9.82 -5.37
N LEU A 81 1.54 -9.18 -4.24
CA LEU A 81 1.05 -7.84 -3.88
C LEU A 81 2.23 -6.86 -3.89
N VAL A 82 2.07 -5.75 -4.59
CA VAL A 82 2.98 -4.60 -4.52
C VAL A 82 2.16 -3.37 -4.13
N ASN A 83 2.22 -2.99 -2.86
CA ASN A 83 1.52 -1.82 -2.35
C ASN A 83 2.45 -0.60 -2.36
N THR A 84 2.22 0.29 -3.32
CA THR A 84 2.92 1.58 -3.44
C THR A 84 1.98 2.77 -3.38
N ALA A 85 0.67 2.53 -3.22
CA ALA A 85 -0.32 3.57 -3.06
C ALA A 85 -0.10 4.32 -1.73
N GLY A 86 -0.33 5.61 -1.75
CA GLY A 86 -0.22 6.47 -0.59
C GLY A 86 -0.23 7.94 -0.98
N VAL A 87 -0.38 8.79 0.02
CA VAL A 87 -0.39 10.25 -0.14
C VAL A 87 0.75 10.90 0.62
N SER A 88 1.13 12.10 0.21
CA SER A 88 2.23 12.86 0.82
C SER A 88 1.70 13.85 1.87
N PRO A 89 2.47 14.12 2.93
CA PRO A 89 2.07 15.08 3.96
C PRO A 89 1.94 16.53 3.46
N SER A 90 2.51 16.86 2.31
CA SER A 90 2.38 18.17 1.67
C SER A 90 1.14 18.32 0.79
N GLN A 91 0.45 17.22 0.47
CA GLN A 91 -0.64 17.18 -0.51
C GLN A 91 -1.98 16.74 0.09
N ALA A 92 -1.99 16.20 1.30
CA ALA A 92 -3.17 15.63 1.91
C ALA A 92 -3.41 16.11 3.33
N SER A 93 -4.68 16.13 3.75
CA SER A 93 -5.07 16.40 5.13
C SER A 93 -4.66 15.24 6.06
N ILE A 94 -4.61 15.52 7.37
CA ILE A 94 -4.39 14.50 8.41
C ILE A 94 -5.36 13.32 8.23
N GLU A 95 -6.64 13.62 8.08
CA GLU A 95 -7.70 12.61 7.91
C GLU A 95 -7.45 11.73 6.68
N THR A 96 -7.09 12.35 5.54
CA THR A 96 -6.80 11.62 4.30
C THR A 96 -5.59 10.71 4.45
N ILE A 97 -4.52 11.20 5.09
CA ILE A 97 -3.30 10.42 5.35
C ILE A 97 -3.64 9.19 6.21
N LEU A 98 -4.37 9.39 7.30
CA LEU A 98 -4.74 8.29 8.20
C LEU A 98 -5.68 7.29 7.52
N LYS A 99 -6.64 7.75 6.72
CA LYS A 99 -7.56 6.86 5.98
C LYS A 99 -6.88 6.09 4.87
N VAL A 100 -6.01 6.75 4.08
CA VAL A 100 -5.36 6.12 2.91
C VAL A 100 -4.14 5.32 3.34
N ASP A 101 -3.17 5.99 3.98
CA ASP A 101 -1.85 5.38 4.23
C ASP A 101 -1.87 4.40 5.41
N LEU A 102 -2.70 4.64 6.44
CA LEU A 102 -2.76 3.78 7.62
C LEU A 102 -3.86 2.74 7.49
N TYR A 103 -5.13 3.16 7.54
CA TYR A 103 -6.28 2.25 7.48
C TYR A 103 -6.31 1.44 6.18
N GLY A 104 -6.23 2.12 5.04
CA GLY A 104 -6.30 1.46 3.74
C GLY A 104 -5.21 0.43 3.53
N THR A 105 -3.98 0.73 3.95
CA THR A 105 -2.89 -0.27 3.92
C THR A 105 -3.20 -1.47 4.83
N ALA A 106 -3.72 -1.24 6.04
CA ALA A 106 -4.07 -2.33 6.95
C ALA A 106 -5.14 -3.26 6.34
N VAL A 107 -6.20 -2.68 5.78
CA VAL A 107 -7.26 -3.43 5.09
C VAL A 107 -6.71 -4.21 3.88
N LEU A 108 -5.88 -3.57 3.06
CA LEU A 108 -5.30 -4.22 1.88
C LEU A 108 -4.47 -5.46 2.26
N LEU A 109 -3.62 -5.35 3.29
CA LEU A 109 -2.79 -6.46 3.77
C LEU A 109 -3.65 -7.61 4.31
N GLU A 110 -4.68 -7.28 5.09
CA GLU A 110 -5.63 -8.25 5.63
C GLU A 110 -6.39 -8.97 4.53
N GLU A 111 -6.99 -8.24 3.57
CA GLU A 111 -7.86 -8.83 2.55
C GLU A 111 -7.06 -9.63 1.50
N VAL A 112 -5.90 -9.14 1.08
CA VAL A 112 -5.02 -9.91 0.18
C VAL A 112 -4.46 -11.13 0.90
N GLY A 113 -4.12 -11.02 2.19
CA GLY A 113 -3.66 -12.13 3.01
C GLY A 113 -4.64 -13.31 3.05
N LYS A 114 -5.95 -13.05 2.96
CA LYS A 114 -6.99 -14.11 2.93
C LYS A 114 -7.01 -14.91 1.63
N VAL A 115 -6.46 -14.39 0.54
CA VAL A 115 -6.59 -14.95 -0.82
C VAL A 115 -5.28 -15.17 -1.57
N ILE A 116 -4.17 -14.71 -1.01
CA ILE A 116 -2.84 -14.93 -1.60
C ILE A 116 -2.56 -16.43 -1.75
N LYS A 117 -2.00 -16.84 -2.88
CA LYS A 117 -1.68 -18.26 -3.10
C LYS A 117 -0.50 -18.70 -2.23
N GLU A 118 -0.34 -20.01 -2.04
CA GLU A 118 0.87 -20.59 -1.47
C GLU A 118 2.11 -20.17 -2.28
N ASN A 119 3.21 -19.90 -1.59
CA ASN A 119 4.44 -19.31 -2.15
C ASN A 119 4.27 -17.89 -2.71
N GLY A 120 3.12 -17.26 -2.48
CA GLY A 120 2.89 -15.88 -2.83
C GLY A 120 3.75 -14.92 -2.01
N VAL A 121 3.95 -13.73 -2.57
CA VAL A 121 4.80 -12.71 -1.94
C VAL A 121 4.12 -11.35 -1.93
N GLY A 122 4.37 -10.56 -0.90
CA GLY A 122 3.89 -9.19 -0.80
C GLY A 122 4.99 -8.23 -0.38
N VAL A 123 4.90 -6.99 -0.86
CA VAL A 123 5.71 -5.88 -0.39
C VAL A 123 4.86 -4.62 -0.24
N THR A 124 5.04 -3.95 0.89
CA THR A 124 4.44 -2.63 1.16
C THR A 124 5.54 -1.58 1.25
N ILE A 125 5.36 -0.48 0.53
CA ILE A 125 6.27 0.66 0.62
C ILE A 125 5.86 1.53 1.79
N SER A 126 6.63 1.45 2.87
CA SER A 126 6.56 2.32 4.02
C SER A 126 7.43 3.57 3.78
N SER A 127 8.11 4.08 4.80
CA SER A 127 9.04 5.21 4.71
C SER A 127 10.00 5.22 5.89
N GLN A 128 11.22 5.72 5.68
CA GLN A 128 12.11 6.06 6.80
C GLN A 128 11.47 7.05 7.79
N SER A 129 10.48 7.84 7.35
CA SER A 129 9.75 8.79 8.21
C SER A 129 9.08 8.10 9.40
N GLY A 130 8.55 6.88 9.23
CA GLY A 130 7.98 6.08 10.31
C GLY A 130 9.01 5.61 11.37
N HIS A 131 10.31 5.74 11.10
CA HIS A 131 11.40 5.43 12.03
C HIS A 131 12.06 6.69 12.62
N ARG A 132 11.69 7.88 12.14
CA ARG A 132 12.28 9.17 12.59
C ARG A 132 11.40 9.93 13.59
N MET A 133 10.22 9.43 13.88
CA MET A 133 9.36 9.95 14.93
C MET A 133 9.89 9.54 16.32
N PRO A 134 9.48 10.21 17.40
CA PRO A 134 9.74 9.73 18.75
C PRO A 134 9.30 8.27 18.92
N ALA A 135 10.05 7.50 19.71
CA ALA A 135 9.73 6.11 19.95
C ALA A 135 8.34 5.99 20.61
N LEU A 136 7.50 5.13 20.06
CA LEU A 136 6.27 4.70 20.71
C LEU A 136 6.59 3.67 21.79
N THR A 137 5.72 3.53 22.76
CA THR A 137 5.79 2.43 23.73
C THR A 137 5.56 1.09 23.02
N ILE A 138 5.89 0.00 23.69
CA ILE A 138 5.63 -1.35 23.17
C ILE A 138 4.12 -1.56 23.00
N GLU A 139 3.33 -1.07 23.94
CA GLU A 139 1.87 -1.16 23.94
C GLU A 139 1.27 -0.40 22.74
N GLU A 140 1.72 0.82 22.46
CA GLU A 140 1.29 1.60 21.30
C GLU A 140 1.65 0.91 19.97
N ASP A 141 2.88 0.40 19.86
CA ASP A 141 3.32 -0.37 18.68
C ASP A 141 2.47 -1.64 18.51
N MET A 142 2.10 -2.33 19.60
CA MET A 142 1.21 -3.50 19.58
C MET A 142 -0.21 -3.13 19.15
N LEU A 143 -0.76 -2.02 19.63
CA LEU A 143 -2.07 -1.52 19.19
C LEU A 143 -2.07 -1.26 17.68
N LEU A 144 -1.07 -0.56 17.14
CA LEU A 144 -0.94 -0.34 15.69
C LEU A 144 -0.83 -1.65 14.92
N ALA A 145 -0.16 -2.66 15.46
CA ALA A 145 0.05 -3.96 14.82
C ALA A 145 -1.22 -4.81 14.77
N THR A 146 -1.99 -4.86 15.87
CA THR A 146 -2.97 -5.93 16.11
C THR A 146 -4.43 -5.48 16.20
N THR A 147 -4.72 -4.19 16.43
CA THR A 147 -6.09 -3.68 16.45
C THR A 147 -6.80 -4.00 15.13
N PRO A 148 -8.04 -4.51 15.14
CA PRO A 148 -8.80 -4.75 13.91
C PRO A 148 -8.81 -3.51 13.01
N ALA A 149 -8.72 -3.70 11.69
CA ALA A 149 -8.58 -2.57 10.77
C ALA A 149 -9.69 -1.53 10.94
N GLU A 150 -10.94 -1.97 11.17
CA GLU A 150 -12.10 -1.08 11.35
C GLU A 150 -12.05 -0.25 12.65
N GLU A 151 -11.29 -0.70 13.64
CA GLU A 151 -11.13 -0.02 14.92
C GLU A 151 -9.85 0.84 14.99
N LEU A 152 -8.94 0.69 14.02
CA LEU A 152 -7.64 1.37 14.04
C LEU A 152 -7.75 2.88 14.20
N LEU A 153 -8.63 3.52 13.44
CA LEU A 153 -8.80 4.96 13.48
C LEU A 153 -9.48 5.47 14.76
N SER A 154 -10.00 4.59 15.63
CA SER A 154 -10.55 4.95 16.93
C SER A 154 -9.50 4.99 18.04
N LEU A 155 -8.26 4.57 17.80
CA LEU A 155 -7.20 4.61 18.79
C LEU A 155 -6.89 6.05 19.23
N ASP A 156 -6.73 6.29 20.54
CA ASP A 156 -6.50 7.61 21.12
C ASP A 156 -5.29 8.33 20.51
N MET A 157 -4.23 7.57 20.20
CA MET A 157 -3.02 8.12 19.58
C MET A 157 -3.23 8.61 18.13
N LEU A 158 -4.34 8.28 17.50
CA LEU A 158 -4.69 8.68 16.13
C LEU A 158 -5.80 9.74 16.09
N GLN A 159 -6.30 10.18 17.26
CA GLN A 159 -7.31 11.21 17.35
C GLN A 159 -6.72 12.61 17.01
N PRO A 160 -7.55 13.56 16.57
CA PRO A 160 -7.09 14.90 16.17
C PRO A 160 -6.22 15.60 17.23
N ASP A 161 -6.53 15.44 18.50
CA ASP A 161 -5.79 16.07 19.61
C ASP A 161 -4.39 15.46 19.84
N SER A 162 -4.18 14.23 19.35
CA SER A 162 -2.91 13.50 19.45
C SER A 162 -2.01 13.69 18.23
N ILE A 163 -2.57 14.07 17.09
CA ILE A 163 -1.83 14.26 15.82
C ILE A 163 -1.49 15.73 15.63
N LYS A 164 -0.20 16.07 15.67
CA LYS A 164 0.31 17.45 15.66
C LYS A 164 0.12 18.16 14.32
N ASP A 165 0.42 17.45 13.22
CA ASP A 165 0.41 17.96 11.85
C ASP A 165 0.37 16.82 10.82
N THR A 166 0.35 17.16 9.55
CA THR A 166 0.32 16.18 8.45
C THR A 166 1.59 15.31 8.39
N LEU A 167 2.75 15.84 8.79
CA LEU A 167 3.98 15.05 8.85
C LEU A 167 3.89 14.00 9.97
N HIS A 168 3.37 14.38 11.15
CA HIS A 168 3.15 13.44 12.23
C HIS A 168 2.14 12.36 11.86
N ALA A 169 1.02 12.71 11.21
CA ALA A 169 0.06 11.74 10.67
C ALA A 169 0.73 10.75 9.70
N TYR A 170 1.57 11.25 8.80
CA TYR A 170 2.32 10.44 7.85
C TYR A 170 3.33 9.51 8.54
N GLN A 171 4.07 10.03 9.54
CA GLN A 171 4.99 9.22 10.33
C GLN A 171 4.27 8.09 11.06
N MET A 172 3.13 8.38 11.70
CA MET A 172 2.28 7.38 12.36
C MET A 172 1.77 6.33 11.37
N ALA A 173 1.28 6.75 10.20
CA ALA A 173 0.82 5.84 9.17
C ALA A 173 1.95 4.92 8.67
N LYS A 174 3.14 5.46 8.41
CA LYS A 174 4.28 4.67 7.94
C LYS A 174 4.87 3.77 9.04
N ARG A 175 4.80 4.17 10.31
CA ARG A 175 5.09 3.31 11.46
C ARG A 175 4.09 2.14 11.53
N CYS A 176 2.80 2.45 11.47
CA CYS A 176 1.73 1.47 11.45
C CYS A 176 1.93 0.43 10.33
N ASN A 177 2.26 0.87 9.11
CA ASN A 177 2.49 -0.04 7.97
C ASN A 177 3.55 -1.10 8.28
N VAL A 178 4.66 -0.71 8.92
CA VAL A 178 5.71 -1.67 9.34
C VAL A 178 5.18 -2.64 10.38
N LYS A 179 4.44 -2.13 11.38
CA LYS A 179 3.89 -2.97 12.45
C LYS A 179 2.80 -3.93 11.95
N ARG A 180 1.94 -3.46 11.05
CA ARG A 180 0.93 -4.32 10.39
C ARG A 180 1.58 -5.41 9.55
N VAL A 181 2.62 -5.11 8.79
CA VAL A 181 3.35 -6.12 8.04
C VAL A 181 3.93 -7.19 8.98
N MET A 182 4.47 -6.81 10.15
CA MET A 182 4.98 -7.77 11.14
C MET A 182 3.87 -8.70 11.65
N ALA A 183 2.69 -8.17 11.98
CA ALA A 183 1.56 -8.96 12.46
C ALA A 183 0.94 -9.83 11.35
N GLU A 184 0.73 -9.26 10.16
CA GLU A 184 0.15 -9.98 9.02
C GLU A 184 1.11 -11.04 8.47
N ALA A 185 2.43 -10.91 8.64
CA ALA A 185 3.39 -11.91 8.20
C ALA A 185 3.12 -13.30 8.82
N VAL A 186 2.58 -13.36 10.04
CA VAL A 186 2.17 -14.63 10.69
C VAL A 186 1.02 -15.26 9.91
N LYS A 187 -0.05 -14.51 9.65
CA LYS A 187 -1.23 -14.99 8.92
C LYS A 187 -0.91 -15.36 7.47
N TRP A 188 -0.05 -14.57 6.81
CA TRP A 188 0.44 -14.90 5.48
C TRP A 188 1.29 -16.17 5.49
N GLY A 189 2.12 -16.36 6.54
CA GLY A 189 2.94 -17.57 6.76
C GLY A 189 2.09 -18.84 6.91
N GLU A 190 0.95 -18.76 7.62
CA GLU A 190 0.00 -19.87 7.73
C GLU A 190 -0.56 -20.34 6.37
N ARG A 191 -0.55 -19.47 5.37
CA ARG A 191 -0.92 -19.79 3.98
C ARG A 191 0.29 -20.18 3.12
N GLY A 192 1.49 -20.28 3.69
CA GLY A 192 2.72 -20.52 2.95
C GLY A 192 3.19 -19.32 2.12
N ALA A 193 2.71 -18.11 2.41
CA ALA A 193 3.09 -16.88 1.72
C ALA A 193 3.96 -15.96 2.59
N ARG A 194 4.53 -14.91 2.01
CA ARG A 194 5.39 -13.94 2.71
C ARG A 194 4.98 -12.52 2.41
N ILE A 195 5.03 -11.65 3.41
CA ILE A 195 4.86 -10.21 3.27
C ILE A 195 6.02 -9.48 3.93
N ASN A 196 6.52 -8.42 3.29
CA ASN A 196 7.57 -7.58 3.82
C ASN A 196 7.25 -6.10 3.61
N SER A 197 7.96 -5.22 4.31
CA SER A 197 7.93 -3.78 4.07
C SER A 197 9.32 -3.26 3.68
N ILE A 198 9.33 -2.21 2.86
CA ILE A 198 10.53 -1.45 2.54
C ILE A 198 10.29 -0.03 3.04
N SER A 199 11.24 0.51 3.81
CA SER A 199 11.20 1.87 4.33
C SER A 199 12.23 2.74 3.59
N PRO A 200 11.93 3.21 2.37
CA PRO A 200 12.87 3.98 1.59
C PRO A 200 13.15 5.34 2.21
N GLY A 201 14.32 5.88 1.89
CA GLY A 201 14.65 7.26 2.14
C GLY A 201 14.06 8.19 1.08
N ILE A 202 14.86 9.17 0.66
CA ILE A 202 14.46 10.12 -0.38
C ILE A 202 14.54 9.43 -1.75
N ILE A 203 13.38 9.29 -2.41
CA ILE A 203 13.32 8.83 -3.80
C ILE A 203 12.93 10.02 -4.68
N VAL A 204 13.70 10.27 -5.72
CA VAL A 204 13.41 11.33 -6.68
C VAL A 204 12.31 10.85 -7.63
N THR A 205 11.10 11.38 -7.43
CA THR A 205 9.92 11.11 -8.25
C THR A 205 9.24 12.44 -8.58
N PRO A 206 8.33 12.52 -9.57
CA PRO A 206 7.54 13.72 -9.84
C PRO A 206 6.78 14.22 -8.62
N LEU A 207 6.20 13.32 -7.82
CA LEU A 207 5.52 13.65 -6.55
C LEU A 207 6.41 14.50 -5.65
N ARG A 208 7.69 14.13 -5.50
CA ARG A 208 8.64 14.89 -4.68
C ARG A 208 9.13 16.17 -5.35
N SER A 209 9.16 16.21 -6.67
CA SER A 209 9.51 17.44 -7.41
C SER A 209 8.46 18.52 -7.20
N GLU A 210 7.19 18.14 -7.05
CA GLU A 210 6.09 19.04 -6.71
C GLU A 210 6.20 19.53 -5.26
N GLU A 211 6.54 18.67 -4.30
CA GLU A 211 6.82 19.07 -2.90
C GLU A 211 7.88 20.17 -2.82
N ARG A 212 8.94 20.10 -3.62
CA ARG A 212 9.98 21.13 -3.67
C ARG A 212 9.52 22.45 -4.27
N ARG A 213 8.50 22.45 -5.15
CA ARG A 213 7.96 23.68 -5.75
C ARG A 213 7.00 24.40 -4.82
N VAL A 214 6.30 23.70 -3.95
CA VAL A 214 5.34 24.26 -2.98
C VAL A 214 6.07 24.81 -1.73
N GLY A 215 7.26 24.32 -1.42
CA GLY A 215 8.06 24.71 -0.24
C GLY A 215 9.11 25.81 -0.49
N LYS A 216 8.96 26.62 -1.58
CA LYS A 216 9.79 27.80 -1.84
C LYS A 216 9.00 29.08 -1.70
#